data_9a4dd2125e2d2e4ed4e513dfc54ab0be
#
_entry.id   9a4dd2125e2d2e4ed4e513dfc54ab0be
#
_cell.length_a   1.000
_cell.length_b   1.000
_cell.length_c   1.000
_cell.angle_alpha   90.00
_cell.angle_beta   90.00
_cell.angle_gamma   90.00
#
_symmetry.space_group_name_H-M   'P 1'
#
loop_
_entity.id
_entity.type
_entity.pdbx_description
1 polymer ?
#
loop_
_entity_poly.entity_id
_entity_poly.type
_entity_poly.pdbx_seq_one_letter_code
_entity_poly.pdbx_strand_id
1 'polypeptide(L)'
;MAFFEMKYHSDALRQGVTVNVILPEKAKSMIGMAGKAATQYKTLYLLHGLSDDESIWMRRTSIERYAAEYGIAVVMPGVGRSWYTDTAYGAKYFTFVSEELPRVCRSYFKGMSEAREDNLIAGLSMGGYGAMKVALRCPEAFGGCASLSGALDIASRDKYGDLPEWQGIFGYELQHFEELAGSEHDLLSLVRNNATQGVPFPKLFLWCGTEDSLLTANQKMHGLLNECDVAHRYMESEGNHSWQWWDKHICTALDYLLKEEEEK
;
A
#
# COMPACT_ATOMS: atom_id res chain seq x y z
N MET A 1 14.50 9.90 -14.22
CA MET A 1 13.62 10.12 -13.05
C MET A 1 14.27 11.12 -12.10
N ALA A 2 13.51 11.99 -11.46
CA ALA A 2 14.01 12.83 -10.39
C ALA A 2 13.71 12.15 -9.06
N PHE A 3 14.72 12.05 -8.20
CA PHE A 3 14.58 11.47 -6.85
C PHE A 3 14.69 12.58 -5.80
N PHE A 4 13.78 12.57 -4.83
CA PHE A 4 13.73 13.50 -3.72
C PHE A 4 13.65 12.75 -2.40
N GLU A 5 14.51 13.08 -1.45
CA GLU A 5 14.32 12.79 -0.04
C GLU A 5 13.64 14.01 0.58
N MET A 6 12.34 13.92 0.79
CA MET A 6 11.54 15.00 1.33
C MET A 6 11.43 14.88 2.85
N LYS A 7 11.84 15.93 3.56
CA LYS A 7 11.68 16.04 5.02
C LYS A 7 10.74 17.19 5.33
N TYR A 8 9.69 16.93 6.11
CA TYR A 8 8.77 17.95 6.54
C TYR A 8 8.17 17.63 7.92
N HIS A 9 7.53 18.62 8.54
CA HIS A 9 6.78 18.39 9.77
C HIS A 9 5.38 17.86 9.45
N SER A 10 5.06 16.67 9.92
CA SER A 10 3.73 16.09 9.81
C SER A 10 2.87 16.53 11.00
N ASP A 11 1.71 17.11 10.72
CA ASP A 11 0.73 17.47 11.74
C ASP A 11 0.05 16.22 12.32
N ALA A 12 -0.22 15.20 11.48
CA ALA A 12 -0.83 13.94 11.91
C ALA A 12 0.10 13.17 12.87
N LEU A 13 1.40 13.19 12.60
CA LEU A 13 2.41 12.48 13.40
C LEU A 13 3.05 13.37 14.47
N ARG A 14 2.86 14.68 14.40
CA ARG A 14 3.44 15.71 15.32
C ARG A 14 4.97 15.63 15.41
N GLN A 15 5.62 15.31 14.30
CA GLN A 15 7.08 15.19 14.20
C GLN A 15 7.58 15.41 12.78
N GLY A 16 8.89 15.58 12.64
CA GLY A 16 9.56 15.50 11.34
C GLY A 16 9.46 14.10 10.76
N VAL A 17 9.15 14.01 9.47
CA VAL A 17 9.07 12.74 8.73
C VAL A 17 9.96 12.77 7.51
N THR A 18 10.39 11.59 7.07
CA THR A 18 11.09 11.41 5.81
C THR A 18 10.19 10.64 4.84
N VAL A 19 10.12 11.12 3.61
CA VAL A 19 9.39 10.50 2.51
C VAL A 19 10.28 10.50 1.28
N ASN A 20 10.52 9.36 0.67
CA ASN A 20 11.19 9.26 -0.61
C ASN A 20 10.20 9.39 -1.75
N VAL A 21 10.52 10.24 -2.74
CA VAL A 21 9.65 10.51 -3.88
C VAL A 21 10.43 10.37 -5.18
N ILE A 22 9.90 9.58 -6.10
CA ILE A 22 10.39 9.46 -7.47
C ILE A 22 9.39 10.17 -8.38
N LEU A 23 9.88 11.04 -9.28
CA LEU A 23 9.02 11.74 -10.24
C LEU A 23 9.42 11.43 -11.68
N PRO A 24 8.44 11.31 -12.60
CA PRO A 24 8.72 11.22 -14.02
C PRO A 24 9.47 12.46 -14.52
N GLU A 25 10.49 12.24 -15.34
CA GLU A 25 11.35 13.30 -15.86
C GLU A 25 11.41 13.29 -17.39
N LYS A 26 11.34 14.48 -18.00
CA LYS A 26 11.52 14.68 -19.44
C LYS A 26 12.99 14.98 -19.76
N ALA A 27 13.84 13.97 -19.77
CA ALA A 27 15.23 14.16 -20.18
C ALA A 27 15.47 13.62 -21.59
N LYS A 28 15.73 14.53 -22.55
CA LYS A 28 16.00 14.15 -23.97
C LYS A 28 17.36 13.48 -24.17
N SER A 29 18.29 13.67 -23.24
CA SER A 29 19.68 13.20 -23.35
C SER A 29 19.99 12.02 -22.43
N MET A 30 19.02 11.43 -21.76
CA MET A 30 19.22 10.30 -20.86
C MET A 30 19.46 9.02 -21.66
N ILE A 31 20.65 8.44 -21.54
CA ILE A 31 21.05 7.22 -22.24
C ILE A 31 20.54 6.01 -21.43
N GLY A 32 19.93 5.04 -22.12
CA GLY A 32 19.52 3.76 -21.52
C GLY A 32 18.19 3.80 -20.76
N MET A 33 17.47 4.91 -20.77
CA MET A 33 16.13 5.02 -20.18
C MET A 33 15.13 5.66 -21.14
N ALA A 34 14.07 4.93 -21.45
CA ALA A 34 12.90 5.46 -22.16
C ALA A 34 11.85 5.86 -21.13
N GLY A 35 11.89 7.10 -20.66
CA GLY A 35 10.88 7.61 -19.73
C GLY A 35 9.64 8.15 -20.46
N LYS A 36 8.46 7.78 -20.01
CA LYS A 36 7.22 8.45 -20.37
C LYS A 36 7.05 9.64 -19.41
N ALA A 37 6.90 10.84 -19.96
CA ALA A 37 6.60 11.99 -19.11
C ALA A 37 5.34 12.70 -19.60
N ALA A 38 4.38 12.81 -18.70
CA ALA A 38 3.15 13.58 -18.86
C ALA A 38 3.24 14.89 -18.07
N THR A 39 2.35 15.83 -18.36
CA THR A 39 2.17 17.05 -17.56
C THR A 39 1.44 16.74 -16.25
N GLN A 40 0.58 15.74 -16.27
CA GLN A 40 -0.06 15.09 -15.13
C GLN A 40 0.28 13.61 -15.16
N TYR A 41 0.52 13.00 -14.01
CA TYR A 41 0.91 11.61 -13.90
C TYR A 41 0.23 10.92 -12.71
N LYS A 42 0.05 9.62 -12.85
CA LYS A 42 -0.45 8.76 -11.77
C LYS A 42 0.56 8.67 -10.65
N THR A 43 0.09 8.47 -9.45
CA THR A 43 0.92 8.35 -8.24
C THR A 43 0.71 7.02 -7.57
N LEU A 44 1.79 6.30 -7.31
CA LEU A 44 1.83 5.10 -6.50
C LEU A 44 2.34 5.45 -5.09
N TYR A 45 1.51 5.27 -4.07
CA TYR A 45 1.93 5.28 -2.67
C TYR A 45 2.38 3.87 -2.31
N LEU A 46 3.69 3.70 -2.03
CA LEU A 46 4.33 2.39 -1.91
C LEU A 46 4.81 2.15 -0.48
N LEU A 47 4.16 1.22 0.20
CA LEU A 47 4.22 1.02 1.64
C LEU A 47 5.20 -0.10 2.02
N HIS A 48 6.05 0.16 3.03
CA HIS A 48 7.07 -0.78 3.49
C HIS A 48 6.56 -1.81 4.50
N GLY A 49 7.34 -2.87 4.74
CA GLY A 49 7.07 -3.93 5.72
C GLY A 49 7.43 -3.56 7.16
N LEU A 50 7.21 -4.49 8.10
CA LEU A 50 7.27 -4.25 9.55
C LEU A 50 8.63 -3.77 10.08
N SER A 51 9.74 -4.18 9.48
CA SER A 51 11.10 -3.85 9.95
C SER A 51 11.83 -2.86 9.05
N ASP A 52 11.10 -2.26 8.12
CA ASP A 52 11.65 -1.44 7.05
C ASP A 52 11.42 0.05 7.28
N ASP A 53 11.88 0.86 6.32
CA ASP A 53 11.75 2.31 6.29
C ASP A 53 11.42 2.82 4.86
N GLU A 54 11.35 4.13 4.68
CA GLU A 54 11.07 4.79 3.40
C GLU A 54 12.08 4.49 2.28
N SER A 55 13.27 3.99 2.63
CA SER A 55 14.35 3.73 1.66
C SER A 55 14.30 2.32 1.07
N ILE A 56 13.57 1.40 1.71
CA ILE A 56 13.77 -0.02 1.48
C ILE A 56 13.37 -0.45 0.05
N TRP A 57 12.29 0.08 -0.49
CA TRP A 57 11.87 -0.21 -1.86
C TRP A 57 12.91 0.18 -2.89
N MET A 58 13.58 1.34 -2.70
CA MET A 58 14.68 1.79 -3.55
C MET A 58 15.90 0.87 -3.44
N ARG A 59 16.17 0.36 -2.25
CA ARG A 59 17.38 -0.43 -1.95
C ARG A 59 17.26 -1.91 -2.35
N ARG A 60 16.05 -2.43 -2.45
CA ARG A 60 15.77 -3.84 -2.65
C ARG A 60 15.11 -4.17 -3.98
N THR A 61 14.70 -3.15 -4.74
CA THR A 61 14.01 -3.33 -6.02
C THR A 61 14.55 -2.38 -7.08
N SER A 62 14.08 -2.56 -8.31
CA SER A 62 14.32 -1.59 -9.40
C SER A 62 13.14 -0.62 -9.58
N ILE A 63 12.52 -0.20 -8.47
CA ILE A 63 11.29 0.61 -8.52
C ILE A 63 11.42 1.90 -9.33
N GLU A 64 12.58 2.55 -9.32
CA GLU A 64 12.82 3.74 -10.14
C GLU A 64 12.74 3.43 -11.63
N ARG A 65 13.28 2.30 -12.07
CA ARG A 65 13.18 1.86 -13.47
C ARG A 65 11.74 1.52 -13.84
N TYR A 66 11.02 0.82 -12.98
CA TYR A 66 9.62 0.48 -13.21
C TYR A 66 8.76 1.73 -13.30
N ALA A 67 8.95 2.69 -12.39
CA ALA A 67 8.26 3.97 -12.41
C ALA A 67 8.53 4.75 -13.71
N ALA A 68 9.76 4.69 -14.24
CA ALA A 68 10.12 5.32 -15.50
C ALA A 68 9.40 4.71 -16.70
N GLU A 69 9.30 3.38 -16.74
CA GLU A 69 8.63 2.64 -17.82
C GLU A 69 7.13 2.97 -17.90
N TYR A 70 6.46 3.14 -16.75
CA TYR A 70 5.05 3.53 -16.69
C TYR A 70 4.81 5.03 -16.72
N GLY A 71 5.82 5.86 -16.43
CA GLY A 71 5.68 7.31 -16.35
C GLY A 71 4.89 7.78 -15.14
N ILE A 72 5.02 7.10 -14.00
CA ILE A 72 4.31 7.39 -12.74
C ILE A 72 5.24 8.01 -11.70
N ALA A 73 4.64 8.74 -10.75
CA ALA A 73 5.31 9.09 -9.50
C ALA A 73 5.22 7.93 -8.50
N VAL A 74 6.23 7.79 -7.63
CA VAL A 74 6.21 6.85 -6.51
C VAL A 74 6.52 7.60 -5.23
N VAL A 75 5.70 7.42 -4.21
CA VAL A 75 5.82 8.04 -2.88
C VAL A 75 6.00 6.94 -1.84
N MET A 76 7.10 6.96 -1.13
CA MET A 76 7.49 5.93 -0.16
C MET A 76 7.65 6.59 1.23
N PRO A 77 6.62 6.54 2.10
CA PRO A 77 6.68 7.10 3.44
C PRO A 77 7.37 6.16 4.43
N GLY A 78 8.08 6.71 5.42
CA GLY A 78 8.49 5.99 6.62
C GLY A 78 7.41 6.05 7.70
N VAL A 79 6.95 4.89 8.17
CA VAL A 79 5.89 4.79 9.20
C VAL A 79 6.28 3.91 10.39
N GLY A 80 7.52 3.41 10.43
CA GLY A 80 7.97 2.48 11.46
C GLY A 80 7.06 1.25 11.59
N ARG A 81 6.83 0.81 12.81
CA ARG A 81 6.02 -0.38 13.13
C ARG A 81 4.55 -0.06 13.46
N SER A 82 3.97 0.95 12.82
CA SER A 82 2.67 1.52 13.18
C SER A 82 1.45 0.71 12.70
N TRP A 83 1.64 -0.30 11.88
CA TRP A 83 0.55 -1.02 11.20
C TRP A 83 -0.39 -0.07 10.45
N TYR A 84 0.14 1.05 9.96
CA TYR A 84 -0.64 2.05 9.22
C TYR A 84 -1.93 2.42 9.94
N THR A 85 -1.84 2.62 11.27
CA THR A 85 -2.97 2.80 12.18
C THR A 85 -2.82 4.12 12.93
N ASP A 86 -3.92 4.84 13.12
CA ASP A 86 -3.97 5.92 14.08
C ASP A 86 -3.86 5.31 15.47
N THR A 87 -2.68 5.43 16.08
CA THR A 87 -2.40 4.73 17.33
C THR A 87 -3.26 5.29 18.46
N ALA A 88 -3.70 4.43 19.35
CA ALA A 88 -4.63 4.81 20.42
C ALA A 88 -4.12 5.95 21.32
N TYR A 89 -2.79 6.05 21.49
CA TYR A 89 -2.17 7.01 22.42
C TYR A 89 -1.10 7.89 21.77
N GLY A 90 -1.04 7.97 20.44
CA GLY A 90 0.06 8.66 19.80
C GLY A 90 -0.20 9.17 18.40
N ALA A 91 0.75 8.89 17.51
CA ALA A 91 0.78 9.40 16.16
C ALA A 91 -0.31 8.77 15.28
N LYS A 92 -0.86 9.56 14.37
CA LYS A 92 -1.96 9.16 13.48
C LYS A 92 -1.44 8.72 12.12
N TYR A 93 -0.91 7.49 12.04
CA TYR A 93 -0.29 6.99 10.81
C TYR A 93 -1.28 6.65 9.70
N PHE A 94 -2.51 6.26 10.03
CA PHE A 94 -3.56 6.09 9.02
C PHE A 94 -3.90 7.43 8.37
N THR A 95 -4.22 8.44 9.19
CA THR A 95 -4.50 9.82 8.73
C THR A 95 -3.32 10.39 7.93
N PHE A 96 -2.08 10.14 8.39
CA PHE A 96 -0.87 10.55 7.68
C PHE A 96 -0.83 10.00 6.26
N VAL A 97 -1.00 8.69 6.08
CA VAL A 97 -0.84 8.03 4.77
C VAL A 97 -2.05 8.26 3.87
N SER A 98 -3.27 8.25 4.41
CA SER A 98 -4.50 8.35 3.61
C SER A 98 -4.87 9.78 3.20
N GLU A 99 -4.51 10.78 4.02
CA GLU A 99 -4.98 12.16 3.85
C GLU A 99 -3.83 13.16 3.73
N GLU A 100 -2.96 13.22 4.76
CA GLU A 100 -1.92 14.27 4.83
C GLU A 100 -0.88 14.09 3.74
N LEU A 101 -0.32 12.91 3.58
CA LEU A 101 0.75 12.62 2.61
C LEU A 101 0.32 12.94 1.17
N PRO A 102 -0.85 12.49 0.66
CA PRO A 102 -1.31 12.86 -0.67
C PRO A 102 -1.47 14.37 -0.84
N ARG A 103 -2.06 15.06 0.13
CA ARG A 103 -2.24 16.50 0.12
C ARG A 103 -0.90 17.26 0.09
N VAL A 104 0.04 16.86 0.93
CA VAL A 104 1.39 17.47 1.00
C VAL A 104 2.17 17.24 -0.30
N CYS A 105 2.17 16.00 -0.81
CA CYS A 105 2.84 15.70 -2.07
C CYS A 105 2.31 16.55 -3.24
N ARG A 106 0.99 16.67 -3.38
CA ARG A 106 0.39 17.52 -4.43
C ARG A 106 0.71 19.00 -4.27
N SER A 107 0.88 19.49 -3.04
CA SER A 107 1.25 20.89 -2.80
C SER A 107 2.67 21.21 -3.29
N TYR A 108 3.59 20.25 -3.23
CA TYR A 108 4.98 20.41 -3.68
C TYR A 108 5.19 19.95 -5.13
N PHE A 109 4.46 18.93 -5.60
CA PHE A 109 4.67 18.28 -6.89
C PHE A 109 3.44 18.42 -7.79
N LYS A 110 3.37 19.55 -8.49
CA LYS A 110 2.19 19.97 -9.29
C LYS A 110 1.71 18.99 -10.37
N GLY A 111 2.53 18.01 -10.76
CA GLY A 111 2.14 17.02 -11.75
C GLY A 111 1.36 15.84 -11.19
N MET A 112 1.24 15.69 -9.87
CA MET A 112 0.47 14.62 -9.24
C MET A 112 -1.03 14.88 -9.39
N SER A 113 -1.74 13.93 -10.01
CA SER A 113 -3.18 14.01 -10.24
C SER A 113 -3.98 13.86 -8.94
N GLU A 114 -5.12 14.56 -8.86
CA GLU A 114 -6.09 14.41 -7.77
C GLU A 114 -7.17 13.36 -8.08
N ALA A 115 -7.28 12.95 -9.35
CA ALA A 115 -8.29 11.99 -9.76
C ALA A 115 -8.09 10.64 -9.07
N ARG A 116 -9.18 10.04 -8.61
CA ARG A 116 -9.18 8.75 -7.90
C ARG A 116 -8.44 7.65 -8.68
N GLU A 117 -8.72 7.53 -9.97
CA GLU A 117 -8.14 6.54 -10.89
C GLU A 117 -6.64 6.70 -11.12
N ASP A 118 -6.09 7.84 -10.77
CA ASP A 118 -4.67 8.14 -10.88
C ASP A 118 -3.90 7.94 -9.57
N ASN A 119 -4.60 7.69 -8.45
CA ASN A 119 -3.98 7.44 -7.16
C ASN A 119 -4.03 5.95 -6.84
N LEU A 120 -2.86 5.34 -6.75
CA LEU A 120 -2.66 3.93 -6.51
C LEU A 120 -1.93 3.73 -5.18
N ILE A 121 -2.24 2.65 -4.48
CA ILE A 121 -1.56 2.29 -3.24
C ILE A 121 -1.11 0.83 -3.31
N ALA A 122 0.11 0.54 -2.89
CA ALA A 122 0.61 -0.83 -2.84
C ALA A 122 1.54 -1.03 -1.65
N GLY A 123 1.74 -2.27 -1.25
CA GLY A 123 2.69 -2.59 -0.20
C GLY A 123 2.91 -4.07 -0.01
N LEU A 124 3.91 -4.41 0.80
CA LEU A 124 4.22 -5.78 1.17
C LEU A 124 4.00 -6.03 2.66
N SER A 125 3.63 -7.25 3.05
CA SER A 125 3.53 -7.66 4.47
C SER A 125 2.64 -6.69 5.27
N MET A 126 3.18 -6.02 6.31
CA MET A 126 2.51 -4.93 7.02
C MET A 126 2.06 -3.81 6.05
N GLY A 127 2.86 -3.46 5.04
CA GLY A 127 2.47 -2.49 4.02
C GLY A 127 1.35 -2.98 3.10
N GLY A 128 1.26 -4.30 2.84
CA GLY A 128 0.14 -4.91 2.13
C GLY A 128 -1.16 -4.81 2.92
N TYR A 129 -1.10 -5.01 4.25
CA TYR A 129 -2.21 -4.72 5.16
C TYR A 129 -2.59 -3.22 5.11
N GLY A 130 -1.60 -2.32 5.22
CA GLY A 130 -1.82 -0.88 5.18
C GLY A 130 -2.45 -0.42 3.88
N ALA A 131 -1.98 -0.93 2.74
CA ALA A 131 -2.53 -0.60 1.42
C ALA A 131 -4.00 -1.02 1.31
N MET A 132 -4.33 -2.24 1.70
CA MET A 132 -5.72 -2.72 1.71
C MET A 132 -6.59 -1.92 2.68
N LYS A 133 -6.09 -1.61 3.88
CA LYS A 133 -6.83 -0.82 4.88
C LYS A 133 -7.17 0.57 4.36
N VAL A 134 -6.19 1.27 3.77
CA VAL A 134 -6.42 2.61 3.21
C VAL A 134 -7.40 2.52 2.04
N ALA A 135 -7.21 1.60 1.11
CA ALA A 135 -8.06 1.44 -0.05
C ALA A 135 -9.53 1.08 0.29
N LEU A 136 -9.74 0.28 1.34
CA LEU A 136 -11.08 -0.11 1.79
C LEU A 136 -11.79 0.97 2.61
N ARG A 137 -11.03 1.81 3.33
CA ARG A 137 -11.59 2.88 4.17
C ARG A 137 -11.71 4.22 3.46
N CYS A 138 -10.92 4.44 2.40
CA CYS A 138 -10.93 5.66 1.60
C CYS A 138 -11.17 5.31 0.11
N PRO A 139 -12.29 4.64 -0.23
CA PRO A 139 -12.54 4.14 -1.58
C PRO A 139 -12.70 5.25 -2.62
N GLU A 140 -12.99 6.47 -2.19
CA GLU A 140 -13.09 7.66 -3.02
C GLU A 140 -11.71 8.26 -3.39
N ALA A 141 -10.66 7.89 -2.66
CA ALA A 141 -9.33 8.48 -2.83
C ALA A 141 -8.39 7.66 -3.72
N PHE A 142 -8.58 6.33 -3.78
CA PHE A 142 -7.67 5.42 -4.47
C PHE A 142 -8.41 4.55 -5.49
N GLY A 143 -7.96 4.59 -6.75
CA GLY A 143 -8.51 3.81 -7.85
C GLY A 143 -7.91 2.41 -7.99
N GLY A 144 -6.75 2.15 -7.40
CA GLY A 144 -6.09 0.85 -7.44
C GLY A 144 -5.32 0.52 -6.17
N CYS A 145 -5.32 -0.76 -5.80
CA CYS A 145 -4.60 -1.27 -4.64
C CYS A 145 -3.91 -2.60 -4.95
N ALA A 146 -2.66 -2.74 -4.50
CA ALA A 146 -1.95 -4.01 -4.57
C ALA A 146 -1.38 -4.43 -3.21
N SER A 147 -1.55 -5.71 -2.88
CA SER A 147 -1.00 -6.33 -1.68
C SER A 147 -0.10 -7.51 -2.04
N LEU A 148 1.16 -7.44 -1.66
CA LEU A 148 2.15 -8.50 -1.86
C LEU A 148 2.44 -9.17 -0.52
N SER A 149 2.13 -10.47 -0.38
CA SER A 149 2.28 -11.19 0.89
C SER A 149 1.67 -10.41 2.07
N GLY A 150 0.50 -9.81 1.90
CA GLY A 150 -0.10 -8.93 2.90
C GLY A 150 -0.53 -9.67 4.16
N ALA A 151 -0.38 -9.02 5.32
CA ALA A 151 -0.88 -9.51 6.61
C ALA A 151 -2.39 -9.25 6.73
N LEU A 152 -3.20 -9.89 5.86
CA LEU A 152 -4.59 -9.51 5.60
C LEU A 152 -5.62 -9.98 6.65
N ASP A 153 -5.21 -10.80 7.61
CA ASP A 153 -6.08 -11.36 8.65
C ASP A 153 -5.42 -11.23 10.03
N ILE A 154 -5.35 -10.00 10.55
CA ILE A 154 -4.71 -9.74 11.85
C ILE A 154 -5.57 -10.18 13.03
N ALA A 155 -6.89 -10.20 12.89
CA ALA A 155 -7.82 -10.57 13.95
C ALA A 155 -7.83 -12.09 14.24
N SER A 156 -7.36 -12.93 13.32
CA SER A 156 -7.31 -14.39 13.47
C SER A 156 -5.94 -14.91 13.89
N ARG A 157 -4.99 -14.05 14.24
CA ARG A 157 -3.61 -14.48 14.51
C ARG A 157 -3.16 -14.29 15.94
N ASP A 158 -2.47 -15.32 16.43
CA ASP A 158 -1.88 -15.34 17.77
C ASP A 158 -0.57 -14.53 17.90
N LYS A 159 0.07 -14.11 16.80
CA LYS A 159 1.45 -13.58 16.86
C LYS A 159 1.80 -12.66 15.69
N TYR A 160 1.64 -11.34 15.86
CA TYR A 160 2.30 -10.31 15.04
C TYR A 160 3.19 -9.37 15.87
N GLY A 161 4.00 -9.88 16.76
CA GLY A 161 4.76 -9.11 17.71
C GLY A 161 4.36 -9.46 19.14
N ASP A 162 4.87 -8.72 20.09
CA ASP A 162 4.46 -8.88 21.48
C ASP A 162 3.19 -8.05 21.79
N LEU A 163 2.40 -8.52 22.73
CA LEU A 163 1.15 -7.87 23.13
C LEU A 163 1.33 -6.40 23.53
N PRO A 164 2.38 -5.98 24.28
CA PRO A 164 2.65 -4.57 24.57
C PRO A 164 2.78 -3.67 23.33
N GLU A 165 3.43 -4.14 22.25
CA GLU A 165 3.51 -3.37 21.00
C GLU A 165 2.11 -3.13 20.40
N TRP A 166 1.29 -4.17 20.37
CA TRP A 166 -0.06 -4.09 19.85
C TRP A 166 -0.97 -3.24 20.73
N GLN A 167 -0.84 -3.33 22.04
CA GLN A 167 -1.53 -2.45 22.98
C GLN A 167 -1.15 -0.98 22.80
N GLY A 168 0.10 -0.69 22.47
CA GLY A 168 0.54 0.67 22.13
C GLY A 168 -0.12 1.23 20.87
N ILE A 169 -0.46 0.36 19.92
CA ILE A 169 -1.11 0.73 18.66
C ILE A 169 -2.64 0.78 18.80
N PHE A 170 -3.25 -0.27 19.32
CA PHE A 170 -4.71 -0.47 19.28
C PHE A 170 -5.44 -0.16 20.59
N GLY A 171 -4.73 -0.03 21.73
CA GLY A 171 -5.27 0.28 23.03
C GLY A 171 -4.81 -0.69 24.12
N TYR A 172 -4.65 -0.21 25.36
CA TYR A 172 -4.18 -1.03 26.47
C TYR A 172 -5.20 -2.09 26.92
N GLU A 173 -6.47 -1.92 26.58
CA GLU A 173 -7.55 -2.89 26.83
C GLU A 173 -7.44 -4.13 25.96
N LEU A 174 -6.70 -4.10 24.85
CA LEU A 174 -6.48 -5.25 23.97
C LEU A 174 -5.77 -6.37 24.74
N GLN A 175 -6.44 -7.50 24.91
CA GLN A 175 -5.88 -8.70 25.52
C GLN A 175 -5.67 -9.82 24.50
N HIS A 176 -6.52 -9.90 23.49
CA HIS A 176 -6.50 -10.91 22.46
C HIS A 176 -6.73 -10.26 21.08
N PHE A 177 -6.07 -10.77 20.04
CA PHE A 177 -6.19 -10.23 18.69
C PHE A 177 -7.60 -10.37 18.10
N GLU A 178 -8.37 -11.37 18.55
CA GLU A 178 -9.77 -11.56 18.15
C GLU A 178 -10.67 -10.36 18.53
N GLU A 179 -10.26 -9.54 19.48
CA GLU A 179 -10.98 -8.32 19.87
C GLU A 179 -10.93 -7.24 18.76
N LEU A 180 -10.01 -7.38 17.80
CA LEU A 180 -9.98 -6.53 16.60
C LEU A 180 -11.05 -6.93 15.57
N ALA A 181 -11.68 -8.11 15.70
CA ALA A 181 -12.71 -8.58 14.79
C ALA A 181 -13.89 -7.60 14.73
N GLY A 182 -14.32 -7.27 13.51
CA GLY A 182 -15.41 -6.32 13.28
C GLY A 182 -15.02 -4.85 13.43
N SER A 183 -13.81 -4.55 13.88
CA SER A 183 -13.32 -3.17 13.99
C SER A 183 -12.86 -2.62 12.64
N GLU A 184 -12.49 -1.33 12.61
CA GLU A 184 -11.86 -0.67 11.45
C GLU A 184 -10.47 -1.24 11.09
N HIS A 185 -9.94 -2.14 11.89
CA HIS A 185 -8.67 -2.81 11.70
C HIS A 185 -8.81 -4.20 11.08
N ASP A 186 -10.02 -4.76 11.07
CA ASP A 186 -10.35 -6.05 10.48
C ASP A 186 -10.71 -5.91 8.99
N LEU A 187 -9.74 -6.18 8.11
CA LEU A 187 -9.93 -6.05 6.67
C LEU A 187 -11.02 -6.96 6.11
N LEU A 188 -11.21 -8.15 6.70
CA LEU A 188 -12.25 -9.08 6.25
C LEU A 188 -13.65 -8.52 6.54
N SER A 189 -13.82 -7.90 7.69
CA SER A 189 -15.07 -7.21 8.04
C SER A 189 -15.28 -5.97 7.18
N LEU A 190 -14.22 -5.20 6.87
CA LEU A 190 -14.33 -4.06 5.96
C LEU A 190 -14.79 -4.48 4.56
N VAL A 191 -14.26 -5.59 4.02
CA VAL A 191 -14.71 -6.11 2.71
C VAL A 191 -16.20 -6.46 2.74
N ARG A 192 -16.67 -7.20 3.76
CA ARG A 192 -18.10 -7.56 3.88
C ARG A 192 -18.99 -6.34 4.00
N ASN A 193 -18.61 -5.38 4.84
CA ASN A 193 -19.37 -4.17 5.05
C ASN A 193 -19.46 -3.32 3.80
N ASN A 194 -18.34 -3.10 3.10
CA ASN A 194 -18.31 -2.34 1.85
C ASN A 194 -19.16 -3.01 0.76
N ALA A 195 -19.03 -4.33 0.59
CA ALA A 195 -19.83 -5.07 -0.37
C ALA A 195 -21.34 -4.98 -0.07
N THR A 196 -21.72 -5.16 1.19
CA THR A 196 -23.13 -5.06 1.63
C THR A 196 -23.70 -3.66 1.42
N GLN A 197 -22.89 -2.62 1.60
CA GLN A 197 -23.31 -1.23 1.43
C GLN A 197 -23.21 -0.72 -0.01
N GLY A 198 -22.71 -1.53 -0.95
CA GLY A 198 -22.50 -1.14 -2.34
C GLY A 198 -21.40 -0.08 -2.53
N VAL A 199 -20.43 -0.03 -1.61
CA VAL A 199 -19.28 0.87 -1.72
C VAL A 199 -18.39 0.41 -2.88
N PRO A 200 -17.98 1.30 -3.81
CA PRO A 200 -17.16 0.91 -4.94
C PRO A 200 -15.76 0.50 -4.50
N PHE A 201 -15.33 -0.68 -4.90
CA PHE A 201 -13.97 -1.15 -4.66
C PHE A 201 -12.99 -0.53 -5.66
N PRO A 202 -11.72 -0.33 -5.27
CA PRO A 202 -10.65 -0.03 -6.22
C PRO A 202 -10.32 -1.28 -7.06
N LYS A 203 -9.55 -1.12 -8.12
CA LYS A 203 -8.95 -2.24 -8.85
C LYS A 203 -7.97 -2.97 -7.92
N LEU A 204 -8.26 -4.25 -7.57
CA LEU A 204 -7.53 -4.99 -6.54
C LEU A 204 -6.57 -6.02 -7.15
N PHE A 205 -5.31 -6.02 -6.72
CA PHE A 205 -4.33 -7.04 -7.02
C PHE A 205 -3.75 -7.63 -5.72
N LEU A 206 -3.76 -8.96 -5.60
CA LEU A 206 -3.15 -9.68 -4.48
C LEU A 206 -2.20 -10.75 -5.02
N TRP A 207 -1.02 -10.82 -4.41
CA TRP A 207 -0.07 -11.90 -4.66
C TRP A 207 0.47 -12.43 -3.33
N CYS A 208 0.66 -13.77 -3.26
CA CYS A 208 1.36 -14.42 -2.16
C CYS A 208 2.16 -15.62 -2.66
N GLY A 209 3.35 -15.82 -2.10
CA GLY A 209 4.16 -16.99 -2.39
C GLY A 209 3.59 -18.26 -1.74
N THR A 210 3.73 -19.42 -2.41
CA THR A 210 3.24 -20.72 -1.90
C THR A 210 3.98 -21.20 -0.66
N GLU A 211 5.18 -20.67 -0.39
CA GLU A 211 6.00 -20.98 0.78
C GLU A 211 5.96 -19.85 1.84
N ASP A 212 5.07 -18.86 1.63
CA ASP A 212 4.92 -17.73 2.53
C ASP A 212 4.05 -18.07 3.74
N SER A 213 4.48 -17.69 4.93
CA SER A 213 3.72 -17.91 6.16
C SER A 213 2.37 -17.17 6.20
N LEU A 214 2.18 -16.18 5.31
CA LEU A 214 0.94 -15.41 5.18
C LEU A 214 -0.01 -15.95 4.09
N LEU A 215 0.34 -17.07 3.44
CA LEU A 215 -0.46 -17.64 2.36
C LEU A 215 -1.92 -17.87 2.78
N THR A 216 -2.15 -18.51 3.92
CA THR A 216 -3.51 -18.79 4.41
C THR A 216 -4.35 -17.53 4.59
N ALA A 217 -3.76 -16.44 5.09
CA ALA A 217 -4.46 -15.15 5.23
C ALA A 217 -4.82 -14.53 3.87
N ASN A 218 -3.95 -14.68 2.88
CA ASN A 218 -4.19 -14.20 1.52
C ASN A 218 -5.26 -15.04 0.80
N GLN A 219 -5.23 -16.36 0.96
CA GLN A 219 -6.27 -17.27 0.45
C GLN A 219 -7.65 -16.97 1.07
N LYS A 220 -7.69 -16.71 2.38
CA LYS A 220 -8.92 -16.32 3.08
C LYS A 220 -9.49 -15.01 2.54
N MET A 221 -8.66 -14.01 2.30
CA MET A 221 -9.08 -12.75 1.67
C MET A 221 -9.58 -12.98 0.25
N HIS A 222 -8.87 -13.76 -0.57
CA HIS A 222 -9.30 -14.11 -1.93
C HIS A 222 -10.67 -14.81 -1.92
N GLY A 223 -10.86 -15.81 -1.06
CA GLY A 223 -12.14 -16.49 -0.90
C GLY A 223 -13.27 -15.54 -0.56
N LEU A 224 -13.03 -14.63 0.39
CA LEU A 224 -14.02 -13.64 0.79
C LEU A 224 -14.36 -12.64 -0.34
N LEU A 225 -13.37 -12.16 -1.09
CA LEU A 225 -13.62 -11.27 -2.22
C LEU A 225 -14.49 -11.96 -3.29
N ASN A 226 -14.29 -13.27 -3.54
CA ASN A 226 -15.16 -14.06 -4.42
C ASN A 226 -16.58 -14.22 -3.84
N GLU A 227 -16.70 -14.53 -2.55
CA GLU A 227 -18.00 -14.63 -1.87
C GLU A 227 -18.81 -13.34 -1.94
N CYS A 228 -18.14 -12.20 -1.92
CA CYS A 228 -18.73 -10.87 -2.00
C CYS A 228 -18.89 -10.34 -3.45
N ASP A 229 -18.56 -11.14 -4.47
CA ASP A 229 -18.59 -10.77 -5.89
C ASP A 229 -17.74 -9.52 -6.20
N VAL A 230 -16.61 -9.36 -5.51
CA VAL A 230 -15.68 -8.24 -5.70
C VAL A 230 -14.65 -8.59 -6.77
N ALA A 231 -14.64 -7.82 -7.87
CA ALA A 231 -13.67 -8.00 -8.95
C ALA A 231 -12.23 -7.75 -8.45
N HIS A 232 -11.36 -8.74 -8.62
CA HIS A 232 -9.96 -8.64 -8.22
C HIS A 232 -9.09 -9.64 -9.00
N ARG A 233 -7.78 -9.40 -8.98
CA ARG A 233 -6.80 -10.38 -9.47
C ARG A 233 -6.03 -10.95 -8.29
N TYR A 234 -6.11 -12.26 -8.12
CA TYR A 234 -5.32 -13.01 -7.16
C TYR A 234 -4.33 -13.92 -7.87
N MET A 235 -3.11 -13.99 -7.35
CA MET A 235 -2.05 -14.85 -7.88
C MET A 235 -1.29 -15.53 -6.75
N GLU A 236 -1.04 -16.83 -6.92
CA GLU A 236 -0.05 -17.61 -6.18
C GLU A 236 1.06 -18.05 -7.12
N SER A 237 2.27 -18.11 -6.64
CA SER A 237 3.39 -18.71 -7.36
C SER A 237 4.41 -19.23 -6.35
N GLU A 238 5.43 -19.94 -6.82
CA GLU A 238 6.59 -20.21 -5.97
C GLU A 238 7.08 -18.92 -5.31
N GLY A 239 7.50 -19.02 -4.07
CA GLY A 239 8.04 -17.88 -3.33
C GLY A 239 7.73 -17.93 -1.84
N ASN A 240 8.59 -17.27 -1.11
CA ASN A 240 8.49 -17.10 0.34
C ASN A 240 8.42 -15.60 0.69
N HIS A 241 8.45 -15.28 1.99
CA HIS A 241 8.36 -13.92 2.50
C HIS A 241 9.69 -13.16 2.31
N SER A 242 10.05 -12.81 1.05
CA SER A 242 11.35 -12.17 0.75
C SER A 242 11.32 -11.20 -0.42
N TRP A 243 12.30 -10.28 -0.42
CA TRP A 243 12.41 -9.15 -1.34
C TRP A 243 12.55 -9.56 -2.81
N GLN A 244 13.20 -10.67 -3.12
CA GLN A 244 13.35 -11.14 -4.51
C GLN A 244 12.00 -11.38 -5.20
N TRP A 245 11.01 -11.84 -4.43
CA TRP A 245 9.66 -12.08 -4.95
C TRP A 245 8.84 -10.79 -5.00
N TRP A 246 8.99 -9.91 -4.03
CA TRP A 246 8.30 -8.62 -4.04
C TRP A 246 8.80 -7.70 -5.14
N ASP A 247 10.11 -7.69 -5.48
CA ASP A 247 10.66 -6.99 -6.65
C ASP A 247 10.04 -7.50 -7.96
N LYS A 248 9.95 -8.83 -8.10
CA LYS A 248 9.32 -9.45 -9.28
C LYS A 248 7.84 -9.10 -9.40
N HIS A 249 7.08 -9.22 -8.31
CA HIS A 249 5.62 -9.13 -8.34
C HIS A 249 5.08 -7.72 -8.23
N ILE A 250 5.89 -6.74 -7.80
CA ILE A 250 5.47 -5.34 -7.93
C ILE A 250 5.32 -4.93 -9.40
N CYS A 251 6.17 -5.46 -10.31
CA CYS A 251 6.00 -5.23 -11.74
C CYS A 251 4.66 -5.80 -12.24
N THR A 252 4.31 -7.03 -11.82
CA THR A 252 3.03 -7.67 -12.20
C THR A 252 1.83 -6.86 -11.67
N ALA A 253 1.94 -6.32 -10.46
CA ALA A 253 0.93 -5.46 -9.87
C ALA A 253 0.77 -4.15 -10.66
N LEU A 254 1.88 -3.51 -11.02
CA LEU A 254 1.87 -2.29 -11.84
C LEU A 254 1.28 -2.54 -13.22
N ASP A 255 1.62 -3.66 -13.87
CA ASP A 255 1.01 -4.06 -15.13
C ASP A 255 -0.51 -4.15 -15.02
N TYR A 256 -1.01 -4.80 -13.98
CA TYR A 256 -2.44 -4.95 -13.77
C TYR A 256 -3.13 -3.61 -13.45
N LEU A 257 -2.54 -2.81 -12.57
CA LEU A 257 -3.16 -1.56 -12.10
C LEU A 257 -3.14 -0.44 -13.17
N LEU A 258 -2.11 -0.41 -14.03
CA LEU A 258 -1.84 0.69 -14.93
C LEU A 258 -2.22 0.45 -16.40
N LYS A 259 -2.30 -0.82 -16.83
CA LYS A 259 -2.79 -1.14 -18.16
C LYS A 259 -4.32 -1.05 -18.17
N GLU A 260 -4.85 -0.30 -19.12
CA GLU A 260 -6.26 -0.34 -19.46
C GLU A 260 -6.61 -1.76 -19.91
N GLU A 261 -7.76 -2.26 -19.48
CA GLU A 261 -8.26 -3.51 -20.01
C GLU A 261 -8.57 -3.24 -21.49
N GLU A 262 -7.89 -3.95 -22.40
CA GLU A 262 -8.30 -3.94 -23.79
C GLU A 262 -9.75 -4.46 -23.82
N GLU A 263 -10.66 -3.57 -24.19
CA GLU A 263 -12.05 -3.96 -24.45
C GLU A 263 -12.05 -5.11 -25.46
N LYS A 264 -12.45 -6.29 -24.99
CA LYS A 264 -12.63 -7.48 -25.84
C LYS A 264 -14.01 -7.48 -26.45
#